data_95e8b459dfc7d5dca9ce1a41062c51ac
#
_entry.id   95e8b459dfc7d5dca9ce1a41062c51ac
#
_cell.length_a   1.000
_cell.length_b   1.000
_cell.length_c   1.000
_cell.angle_alpha   90.00
_cell.angle_beta   90.00
_cell.angle_gamma   90.00
#
_symmetry.space_group_name_H-M   'P 1'
#
loop_
_entity.id
_entity.type
_entity.pdbx_description
1 polymer ?
#
loop_
_entity_poly.entity_id
_entity_poly.type
_entity_poly.pdbx_seq_one_letter_code
_entity_poly.pdbx_strand_id
1 'polypeptide(L)'
;MNIRLPRSLGLLVAVCWAVVATAVVEPVWTAKPGPWGELEVRTVYLEPPESQLAVVAKPSTVTRWTFEQTTANSVRGILTKAKVPEAVIERLFSPVQLVSSGNSVVLLPEPDDLIALSEASRSMLYLELAKHAVNEYQRDPVFILGGDVDDWMQGVSLTPAQQALFRRLLWKRGDALVFSDVQALLALAKTPDEVNAVFRSITRVRSLIVELRLPLKADRQAFIDYWSAGQTDAPRLAFIKAITQRRAAQTVDITHFLPSLLRQRVYTFPEMDLGLKGRFPDCHWTSLNFFNLVPKDVYLDTKLAAEHLLNGYEVIDAPYQFGDVLCFMDEGEGLHTCVQIADDIVLTKNGDSILAPWTIMQLKDVDSIYRRSPTTRIQGYRLKK
;
A
#
# COMPACT_ATOMS: atom_id res chain seq x y z
N MET A 1 -59.51 57.94 25.20
CA MET A 1 -59.54 57.51 23.77
C MET A 1 -58.61 56.34 23.63
N ASN A 2 -59.19 55.13 23.68
CA ASN A 2 -58.39 53.87 23.70
C ASN A 2 -58.16 53.41 22.28
N ILE A 3 -56.85 53.26 21.90
CA ILE A 3 -56.50 52.62 20.68
C ILE A 3 -55.85 51.26 21.04
N ARG A 4 -56.51 50.16 20.69
CA ARG A 4 -56.02 48.78 20.79
C ARG A 4 -55.25 48.46 19.51
N LEU A 5 -54.01 47.99 19.64
CA LEU A 5 -53.20 47.33 18.56
C LEU A 5 -53.42 45.82 18.62
N PRO A 6 -53.61 45.14 17.50
CA PRO A 6 -53.63 43.67 17.45
C PRO A 6 -52.27 43.04 17.49
N ARG A 7 -52.09 42.06 18.36
CA ARG A 7 -50.93 41.16 18.38
C ARG A 7 -51.16 40.01 17.38
N SER A 8 -50.48 40.02 16.27
CA SER A 8 -50.34 38.82 15.42
C SER A 8 -49.06 38.08 15.82
N LEU A 9 -49.23 36.96 16.51
CA LEU A 9 -48.15 36.01 16.81
C LEU A 9 -47.94 35.16 15.55
N GLY A 10 -46.87 35.44 14.82
CA GLY A 10 -46.38 34.57 13.75
C GLY A 10 -45.55 33.42 14.33
N LEU A 11 -46.09 32.21 14.28
CA LEU A 11 -45.39 30.98 14.65
C LEU A 11 -44.43 30.61 13.53
N LEU A 12 -43.14 30.88 13.70
CA LEU A 12 -42.09 30.39 12.82
C LEU A 12 -41.77 28.92 13.21
N VAL A 13 -42.33 27.99 12.45
CA VAL A 13 -41.92 26.56 12.56
C VAL A 13 -40.58 26.39 11.83
N ALA A 14 -39.52 26.39 12.58
CA ALA A 14 -38.18 25.98 12.08
C ALA A 14 -38.19 24.46 11.92
N VAL A 15 -38.33 23.98 10.69
CA VAL A 15 -38.09 22.56 10.35
C VAL A 15 -36.58 22.32 10.34
N CYS A 16 -36.05 21.83 11.45
CA CYS A 16 -34.68 21.30 11.49
C CYS A 16 -34.67 19.97 10.71
N TRP A 17 -34.10 19.98 9.51
CA TRP A 17 -33.69 18.77 8.83
C TRP A 17 -32.48 18.25 9.57
N ALA A 18 -32.65 17.22 10.40
CA ALA A 18 -31.54 16.42 10.91
C ALA A 18 -31.00 15.62 9.72
N VAL A 19 -29.87 16.05 9.19
CA VAL A 19 -29.05 15.21 8.31
C VAL A 19 -28.54 14.08 9.20
N VAL A 20 -29.19 12.93 9.15
CA VAL A 20 -28.65 11.69 9.71
C VAL A 20 -27.46 11.33 8.81
N ALA A 21 -26.27 11.73 9.21
CA ALA A 21 -25.06 11.17 8.67
C ALA A 21 -25.08 9.67 9.02
N THR A 22 -25.44 8.84 8.07
CA THR A 22 -25.22 7.40 8.18
C THR A 22 -23.72 7.21 8.30
N ALA A 23 -23.27 6.93 9.52
CA ALA A 23 -21.89 6.50 9.71
C ALA A 23 -21.66 5.26 8.82
N VAL A 24 -20.79 5.38 7.85
CA VAL A 24 -20.33 4.24 7.07
C VAL A 24 -19.64 3.33 8.08
N VAL A 25 -20.25 2.22 8.40
CA VAL A 25 -19.65 1.20 9.27
C VAL A 25 -18.59 0.53 8.40
N GLU A 26 -17.32 0.83 8.67
CA GLU A 26 -16.21 0.15 8.01
C GLU A 26 -16.34 -1.37 8.22
N PRO A 27 -16.11 -2.18 7.17
CA PRO A 27 -16.21 -3.63 7.29
C PRO A 27 -15.17 -4.14 8.28
N VAL A 28 -15.65 -4.73 9.36
CA VAL A 28 -14.83 -5.40 10.38
C VAL A 28 -14.79 -6.88 10.06
N TRP A 29 -13.59 -7.44 9.94
CA TRP A 29 -13.44 -8.89 9.84
C TRP A 29 -12.63 -9.42 11.03
N THR A 30 -12.73 -10.72 11.26
CA THR A 30 -12.04 -11.40 12.38
C THR A 30 -10.97 -12.32 11.81
N ALA A 31 -9.74 -12.19 12.29
CA ALA A 31 -8.67 -13.14 11.98
C ALA A 31 -8.99 -14.53 12.57
N LYS A 32 -8.43 -15.58 12.00
CA LYS A 32 -8.60 -16.92 12.55
C LYS A 32 -8.09 -16.96 13.98
N PRO A 33 -8.85 -17.54 14.91
CA PRO A 33 -8.40 -17.67 16.29
C PRO A 33 -7.12 -18.50 16.39
N GLY A 34 -6.23 -18.06 17.29
CA GLY A 34 -4.95 -18.74 17.54
C GLY A 34 -4.37 -18.36 18.90
N PRO A 35 -3.10 -18.68 19.16
CA PRO A 35 -2.44 -18.30 20.41
C PRO A 35 -2.37 -16.78 20.60
N TRP A 36 -2.51 -16.01 19.53
CA TRP A 36 -2.59 -14.55 19.56
C TRP A 36 -3.92 -13.98 20.08
N GLY A 37 -4.93 -14.82 20.33
CA GLY A 37 -6.27 -14.40 20.76
C GLY A 37 -7.26 -14.18 19.61
N GLU A 38 -8.39 -13.53 19.91
CA GLU A 38 -9.38 -13.13 18.89
C GLU A 38 -9.07 -11.71 18.44
N LEU A 39 -8.79 -11.53 17.16
CA LEU A 39 -8.44 -10.25 16.57
C LEU A 39 -9.55 -9.73 15.66
N GLU A 40 -9.97 -8.49 15.89
CA GLU A 40 -10.81 -7.70 14.99
C GLU A 40 -9.91 -6.82 14.11
N VAL A 41 -10.25 -6.71 12.84
CA VAL A 41 -9.43 -6.00 11.86
C VAL A 41 -10.29 -5.01 11.07
N ARG A 42 -9.80 -3.79 10.92
CA ARG A 42 -10.39 -2.72 10.11
C ARG A 42 -9.36 -2.18 9.14
N THR A 43 -9.81 -1.69 8.00
CA THR A 43 -8.97 -1.01 7.03
C THR A 43 -8.78 0.45 7.41
N VAL A 44 -7.60 0.99 7.17
CA VAL A 44 -7.29 2.42 7.20
C VAL A 44 -6.40 2.78 6.01
N TYR A 45 -6.52 4.01 5.51
CA TYR A 45 -5.65 4.53 4.46
C TYR A 45 -4.75 5.63 5.04
N LEU A 46 -3.45 5.41 4.95
CA LEU A 46 -2.43 6.35 5.41
C LEU A 46 -2.06 7.28 4.25
N GLU A 47 -2.16 8.57 4.46
CA GLU A 47 -1.78 9.60 3.48
C GLU A 47 -0.47 10.27 3.90
N PRO A 48 0.48 10.48 2.96
CA PRO A 48 1.72 11.18 3.28
C PRO A 48 1.45 12.61 3.76
N PRO A 49 2.25 13.11 4.73
CA PRO A 49 2.20 14.50 5.14
C PRO A 49 2.48 15.47 3.98
N GLU A 50 1.85 16.64 4.00
CA GLU A 50 2.04 17.69 2.98
C GLU A 50 3.53 18.06 2.78
N SER A 51 4.31 18.11 3.86
CA SER A 51 5.74 18.39 3.80
C SER A 51 6.53 17.37 2.98
N GLN A 52 6.10 16.11 2.97
CA GLN A 52 6.73 15.05 2.19
C GLN A 52 6.25 15.09 0.73
N LEU A 53 4.96 15.34 0.50
CA LEU A 53 4.43 15.51 -0.85
C LEU A 53 5.05 16.73 -1.59
N ALA A 54 5.42 17.76 -0.83
CA ALA A 54 6.02 18.97 -1.39
C ALA A 54 7.44 18.76 -1.93
N VAL A 55 8.20 17.81 -1.39
CA VAL A 55 9.61 17.58 -1.79
C VAL A 55 9.78 16.48 -2.84
N VAL A 56 8.75 15.67 -3.07
CA VAL A 56 8.78 14.65 -4.12
C VAL A 56 8.40 15.27 -5.46
N ALA A 57 9.22 15.01 -6.47
CA ALA A 57 8.96 15.47 -7.82
C ALA A 57 7.64 14.90 -8.35
N LYS A 58 6.76 15.78 -8.82
CA LYS A 58 5.51 15.36 -9.42
C LYS A 58 5.75 14.84 -10.84
N PRO A 59 5.06 13.77 -11.26
CA PRO A 59 5.19 13.25 -12.60
C PRO A 59 4.68 14.25 -13.64
N SER A 60 5.14 14.07 -14.88
CA SER A 60 4.64 14.80 -16.05
C SER A 60 3.12 14.56 -16.23
N THR A 61 2.44 15.51 -16.86
CA THR A 61 1.06 15.34 -17.34
C THR A 61 1.00 14.64 -18.71
N VAL A 62 2.14 14.40 -19.35
CA VAL A 62 2.24 13.73 -20.65
C VAL A 62 2.52 12.26 -20.43
N THR A 63 1.59 11.41 -20.84
CA THR A 63 1.78 9.96 -20.83
C THR A 63 2.85 9.57 -21.84
N ARG A 64 3.74 8.68 -21.43
CA ARG A 64 4.81 8.15 -22.28
C ARG A 64 4.91 6.64 -22.12
N TRP A 65 4.98 5.94 -23.26
CA TRP A 65 5.30 4.52 -23.33
C TRP A 65 6.66 4.37 -23.97
N THR A 66 7.66 4.08 -23.18
CA THR A 66 9.04 3.97 -23.65
C THR A 66 9.45 2.51 -23.80
N PHE A 67 9.96 2.17 -24.96
CA PHE A 67 10.53 0.87 -25.27
C PHE A 67 12.02 1.06 -25.56
N GLU A 68 12.88 0.51 -24.71
CA GLU A 68 14.31 0.62 -24.82
C GLU A 68 14.90 -0.53 -25.63
N GLN A 69 16.01 -0.30 -26.33
CA GLN A 69 16.76 -1.29 -27.10
C GLN A 69 15.90 -2.02 -28.16
N THR A 70 15.04 -1.27 -28.88
CA THR A 70 14.09 -1.82 -29.83
C THR A 70 13.88 -0.90 -31.04
N THR A 71 13.16 -1.40 -32.03
CA THR A 71 12.79 -0.64 -33.25
C THR A 71 11.29 -0.36 -33.32
N ALA A 72 10.90 0.65 -34.11
CA ALA A 72 9.51 0.98 -34.32
C ALA A 72 8.68 -0.23 -34.82
N ASN A 73 9.23 -1.02 -35.74
CA ASN A 73 8.56 -2.24 -36.25
C ASN A 73 8.33 -3.29 -35.15
N SER A 74 9.33 -3.49 -34.27
CA SER A 74 9.19 -4.39 -33.12
C SER A 74 8.11 -3.90 -32.15
N VAL A 75 8.07 -2.60 -31.87
CA VAL A 75 7.03 -1.99 -31.02
C VAL A 75 5.64 -2.16 -31.63
N ARG A 76 5.47 -1.94 -32.96
CA ARG A 76 4.20 -2.21 -33.62
C ARG A 76 3.77 -3.68 -33.43
N GLY A 77 4.69 -4.62 -33.56
CA GLY A 77 4.44 -6.05 -33.29
C GLY A 77 3.98 -6.31 -31.84
N ILE A 78 4.59 -5.63 -30.86
CA ILE A 78 4.18 -5.71 -29.44
C ILE A 78 2.74 -5.21 -29.26
N LEU A 79 2.41 -4.05 -29.82
CA LEU A 79 1.05 -3.50 -29.74
C LEU A 79 0.00 -4.41 -30.39
N THR A 80 0.31 -4.95 -31.56
CA THR A 80 -0.56 -5.90 -32.25
C THR A 80 -0.77 -7.18 -31.42
N LYS A 81 0.31 -7.73 -30.83
CA LYS A 81 0.23 -8.89 -29.94
C LYS A 81 -0.59 -8.59 -28.68
N ALA A 82 -0.49 -7.38 -28.14
CA ALA A 82 -1.29 -6.90 -27.03
C ALA A 82 -2.75 -6.59 -27.42
N LYS A 83 -3.14 -6.81 -28.68
CA LYS A 83 -4.49 -6.56 -29.20
C LYS A 83 -4.92 -5.09 -29.04
N VAL A 84 -3.98 -4.17 -29.19
CA VAL A 84 -4.30 -2.74 -29.29
C VAL A 84 -5.07 -2.52 -30.59
N PRO A 85 -6.18 -1.75 -30.58
CA PRO A 85 -6.95 -1.48 -31.80
C PRO A 85 -6.08 -0.85 -32.90
N GLU A 86 -6.21 -1.31 -34.15
CA GLU A 86 -5.38 -0.84 -35.26
C GLU A 86 -5.44 0.68 -35.44
N ALA A 87 -6.64 1.27 -35.29
CA ALA A 87 -6.79 2.73 -35.35
C ALA A 87 -5.98 3.47 -34.27
N VAL A 88 -5.75 2.86 -33.10
CA VAL A 88 -4.88 3.41 -32.05
C VAL A 88 -3.41 3.26 -32.47
N ILE A 89 -3.03 2.09 -32.99
CA ILE A 89 -1.66 1.85 -33.46
C ILE A 89 -1.29 2.88 -34.55
N GLU A 90 -2.15 3.10 -35.54
CA GLU A 90 -1.89 4.07 -36.59
C GLU A 90 -1.72 5.52 -36.05
N ARG A 91 -2.51 5.93 -35.05
CA ARG A 91 -2.32 7.23 -34.41
C ARG A 91 -1.00 7.31 -33.66
N LEU A 92 -0.67 6.28 -32.85
CA LEU A 92 0.56 6.23 -32.06
C LEU A 92 1.83 6.28 -32.94
N PHE A 93 1.76 5.80 -34.18
CA PHE A 93 2.86 5.85 -35.13
C PHE A 93 2.83 7.10 -36.03
N SER A 94 1.94 8.05 -35.77
CA SER A 94 1.98 9.34 -36.45
C SER A 94 3.21 10.15 -36.03
N PRO A 95 3.67 11.10 -36.89
CA PRO A 95 4.83 11.96 -36.55
C PRO A 95 4.67 12.79 -35.26
N VAL A 96 3.44 12.97 -34.79
CA VAL A 96 3.14 13.75 -33.57
C VAL A 96 3.30 12.89 -32.31
N GLN A 97 2.95 11.62 -32.39
CA GLN A 97 2.93 10.72 -31.20
C GLN A 97 4.12 9.76 -31.12
N LEU A 98 4.90 9.63 -32.20
CA LEU A 98 6.09 8.79 -32.25
C LEU A 98 7.35 9.64 -32.11
N VAL A 99 8.14 9.36 -31.09
CA VAL A 99 9.49 9.91 -30.93
C VAL A 99 10.50 8.78 -30.92
N SER A 100 11.42 8.78 -31.84
CA SER A 100 12.56 7.84 -31.87
C SER A 100 13.84 8.56 -31.46
N SER A 101 14.53 8.00 -30.48
CA SER A 101 15.82 8.56 -29.99
C SER A 101 16.82 7.43 -29.79
N GLY A 102 17.83 7.36 -30.64
CA GLY A 102 18.81 6.26 -30.59
C GLY A 102 18.14 4.89 -30.74
N ASN A 103 18.35 4.03 -29.74
CA ASN A 103 17.77 2.67 -29.68
C ASN A 103 16.45 2.62 -28.95
N SER A 104 15.78 3.74 -28.69
CA SER A 104 14.54 3.80 -27.94
C SER A 104 13.41 4.32 -28.79
N VAL A 105 12.22 3.75 -28.62
CA VAL A 105 10.96 4.19 -29.22
C VAL A 105 10.06 4.68 -28.09
N VAL A 106 9.60 5.92 -28.20
CA VAL A 106 8.68 6.55 -27.25
C VAL A 106 7.38 6.85 -27.97
N LEU A 107 6.29 6.32 -27.48
CA LEU A 107 4.94 6.64 -27.92
C LEU A 107 4.29 7.59 -26.91
N LEU A 108 3.53 8.57 -27.41
CA LEU A 108 2.84 9.58 -26.61
C LEU A 108 1.32 9.40 -26.74
N PRO A 109 0.72 8.42 -26.06
CA PRO A 109 -0.71 8.18 -26.17
C PRO A 109 -1.52 9.32 -25.55
N GLU A 110 -2.57 9.71 -26.26
CA GLU A 110 -3.57 10.65 -25.76
C GLU A 110 -4.59 9.91 -24.86
N PRO A 111 -5.35 10.61 -24.01
CA PRO A 111 -6.35 9.99 -23.13
C PRO A 111 -7.32 9.06 -23.87
N ASP A 112 -7.76 9.40 -25.07
CA ASP A 112 -8.66 8.58 -25.89
C ASP A 112 -8.00 7.27 -26.34
N ASP A 113 -6.68 7.27 -26.57
CA ASP A 113 -5.93 6.05 -26.91
C ASP A 113 -5.91 5.09 -25.70
N LEU A 114 -5.73 5.64 -24.48
CA LEU A 114 -5.77 4.85 -23.24
C LEU A 114 -7.16 4.25 -23.00
N ILE A 115 -8.21 5.04 -23.18
CA ILE A 115 -9.62 4.63 -23.01
C ILE A 115 -10.02 3.56 -24.03
N ALA A 116 -9.48 3.61 -25.24
CA ALA A 116 -9.77 2.64 -26.31
C ALA A 116 -9.22 1.25 -26.02
N LEU A 117 -8.23 1.10 -25.13
CA LEU A 117 -7.71 -0.21 -24.75
C LEU A 117 -8.73 -0.98 -23.92
N SER A 118 -8.89 -2.25 -24.23
CA SER A 118 -9.55 -3.20 -23.32
C SER A 118 -8.67 -3.44 -22.09
N GLU A 119 -9.26 -3.92 -20.97
CA GLU A 119 -8.49 -4.32 -19.79
C GLU A 119 -7.42 -5.37 -20.16
N ALA A 120 -7.76 -6.36 -20.95
CA ALA A 120 -6.83 -7.41 -21.39
C ALA A 120 -5.69 -6.85 -22.25
N SER A 121 -5.98 -5.91 -23.17
CA SER A 121 -4.97 -5.25 -23.98
C SER A 121 -4.03 -4.42 -23.11
N ARG A 122 -4.58 -3.70 -22.13
CA ARG A 122 -3.82 -2.90 -21.17
C ARG A 122 -2.93 -3.80 -20.32
N SER A 123 -3.44 -4.90 -19.79
CA SER A 123 -2.64 -5.85 -19.00
C SER A 123 -1.45 -6.39 -19.79
N MET A 124 -1.66 -6.83 -21.04
CA MET A 124 -0.57 -7.35 -21.86
C MET A 124 0.47 -6.28 -22.21
N LEU A 125 0.03 -5.07 -22.59
CA LEU A 125 0.91 -3.98 -22.96
C LEU A 125 1.70 -3.45 -21.75
N TYR A 126 1.04 -3.27 -20.59
CA TYR A 126 1.67 -2.69 -19.42
C TYR A 126 2.66 -3.65 -18.76
N LEU A 127 2.44 -4.96 -18.84
CA LEU A 127 3.45 -5.95 -18.44
C LEU A 127 4.68 -5.89 -19.35
N GLU A 128 4.52 -5.58 -20.63
CA GLU A 128 5.67 -5.39 -21.53
C GLU A 128 6.42 -4.08 -21.23
N LEU A 129 5.67 -2.99 -21.02
CA LEU A 129 6.24 -1.68 -20.62
C LEU A 129 6.97 -1.75 -19.28
N ALA A 130 6.50 -2.56 -18.34
CA ALA A 130 7.10 -2.75 -17.03
C ALA A 130 8.53 -3.34 -17.07
N LYS A 131 8.93 -3.95 -18.18
CA LYS A 131 10.30 -4.46 -18.39
C LYS A 131 11.33 -3.33 -18.52
N HIS A 132 10.88 -2.12 -18.87
CA HIS A 132 11.73 -0.95 -19.06
C HIS A 132 11.61 -0.02 -17.85
N ALA A 133 12.72 0.17 -17.13
CA ALA A 133 12.76 0.88 -15.84
C ALA A 133 12.19 2.31 -15.89
N VAL A 134 12.28 2.95 -17.07
CA VAL A 134 11.77 4.31 -17.30
C VAL A 134 10.23 4.41 -17.23
N ASN A 135 9.51 3.30 -17.37
CA ASN A 135 8.04 3.25 -17.24
C ASN A 135 7.65 2.95 -15.79
N GLU A 136 7.93 3.89 -14.90
CA GLU A 136 7.77 3.70 -13.44
C GLU A 136 6.38 3.19 -13.05
N TYR A 137 5.30 3.81 -13.54
CA TYR A 137 3.93 3.44 -13.16
C TYR A 137 3.42 2.12 -13.74
N GLN A 138 4.01 1.62 -14.83
CA GLN A 138 3.70 0.28 -15.32
C GLN A 138 4.49 -0.77 -14.53
N ARG A 139 5.71 -0.43 -14.11
CA ARG A 139 6.55 -1.29 -13.29
C ARG A 139 6.05 -1.38 -11.85
N ASP A 140 5.76 -0.22 -11.26
CA ASP A 140 5.33 -0.06 -9.87
C ASP A 140 3.95 0.66 -9.82
N PRO A 141 2.87 -0.04 -10.23
CA PRO A 141 1.54 0.55 -10.33
C PRO A 141 0.92 0.83 -8.95
N VAL A 142 -0.11 1.66 -8.92
CA VAL A 142 -0.95 1.85 -7.74
C VAL A 142 -1.81 0.60 -7.54
N PHE A 143 -1.61 -0.13 -6.44
CA PHE A 143 -2.36 -1.33 -6.10
C PHE A 143 -3.68 -0.99 -5.40
N ILE A 144 -4.78 -1.58 -5.89
CA ILE A 144 -6.08 -1.53 -5.23
C ILE A 144 -6.18 -2.78 -4.35
N LEU A 145 -5.53 -2.70 -3.19
CA LEU A 145 -5.47 -3.82 -2.25
C LEU A 145 -6.86 -4.14 -1.69
N GLY A 146 -7.13 -5.44 -1.51
CA GLY A 146 -8.48 -5.91 -1.18
C GLY A 146 -9.42 -6.00 -2.39
N GLY A 147 -9.06 -5.45 -3.55
CA GLY A 147 -9.81 -5.54 -4.81
C GLY A 147 -11.10 -4.69 -4.86
N ASP A 148 -11.42 -3.93 -3.81
CA ASP A 148 -12.61 -3.08 -3.75
C ASP A 148 -12.24 -1.63 -4.13
N VAL A 149 -12.68 -1.23 -5.33
CA VAL A 149 -12.44 0.12 -5.86
C VAL A 149 -13.26 1.16 -5.10
N ASP A 150 -14.45 0.80 -4.63
CA ASP A 150 -15.32 1.72 -3.89
C ASP A 150 -14.76 2.01 -2.50
N ASP A 151 -14.20 1.01 -1.82
CA ASP A 151 -13.44 1.19 -0.58
C ASP A 151 -12.20 2.07 -0.84
N TRP A 152 -11.44 1.81 -1.91
CA TRP A 152 -10.30 2.64 -2.27
C TRP A 152 -10.69 4.08 -2.59
N MET A 153 -11.86 4.32 -3.17
CA MET A 153 -12.35 5.65 -3.51
C MET A 153 -12.88 6.45 -2.30
N GLN A 154 -13.12 5.80 -1.17
CA GLN A 154 -13.58 6.52 0.02
C GLN A 154 -12.50 7.51 0.51
N GLY A 155 -12.91 8.75 0.74
CA GLY A 155 -12.03 9.81 1.25
C GLY A 155 -11.04 10.38 0.24
N VAL A 156 -11.01 9.93 -1.05
CA VAL A 156 -10.18 10.57 -2.06
C VAL A 156 -10.80 11.89 -2.53
N SER A 157 -9.95 12.88 -2.76
CA SER A 157 -10.36 14.20 -3.24
C SER A 157 -10.27 14.34 -4.76
N LEU A 158 -10.46 13.24 -5.50
CA LEU A 158 -10.49 13.26 -6.97
C LEU A 158 -11.81 13.87 -7.48
N THR A 159 -11.74 14.66 -8.55
CA THR A 159 -12.94 15.17 -9.24
C THR A 159 -13.74 14.01 -9.85
N PRO A 160 -15.04 14.19 -10.13
CA PRO A 160 -15.84 13.14 -10.78
C PRO A 160 -15.26 12.65 -12.10
N ALA A 161 -14.66 13.54 -12.90
CA ALA A 161 -14.00 13.17 -14.16
C ALA A 161 -12.75 12.30 -13.92
N GLN A 162 -11.93 12.65 -12.92
CA GLN A 162 -10.77 11.86 -12.52
C GLN A 162 -11.17 10.49 -11.96
N GLN A 163 -12.23 10.43 -11.14
CA GLN A 163 -12.75 9.15 -10.62
C GLN A 163 -13.26 8.24 -11.74
N ALA A 164 -13.99 8.80 -12.71
CA ALA A 164 -14.48 8.04 -13.86
C ALA A 164 -13.33 7.51 -14.72
N LEU A 165 -12.31 8.34 -14.98
CA LEU A 165 -11.12 7.93 -15.74
C LEU A 165 -10.33 6.87 -14.98
N PHE A 166 -10.10 7.04 -13.68
CA PHE A 166 -9.42 6.06 -12.85
C PHE A 166 -10.07 4.68 -12.95
N ARG A 167 -11.41 4.59 -12.73
CA ARG A 167 -12.15 3.34 -12.84
C ARG A 167 -12.06 2.73 -14.24
N ARG A 168 -12.06 3.55 -15.28
CA ARG A 168 -11.98 3.10 -16.69
C ARG A 168 -10.62 2.50 -17.04
N LEU A 169 -9.54 3.00 -16.42
CA LEU A 169 -8.16 2.64 -16.74
C LEU A 169 -7.56 1.58 -15.79
N LEU A 170 -8.35 1.02 -14.89
CA LEU A 170 -7.92 -0.13 -14.08
C LEU A 170 -7.57 -1.33 -14.96
N TRP A 171 -6.61 -2.12 -14.50
CA TRP A 171 -6.18 -3.34 -15.16
C TRP A 171 -5.70 -4.40 -14.16
N LYS A 172 -5.51 -5.65 -14.60
CA LYS A 172 -5.06 -6.74 -13.74
C LYS A 172 -3.58 -7.05 -13.96
N ARG A 173 -2.82 -7.06 -12.87
CA ARG A 173 -1.46 -7.61 -12.79
C ARG A 173 -1.54 -8.92 -12.00
N GLY A 174 -1.59 -10.06 -12.70
CA GLY A 174 -1.98 -11.32 -12.06
C GLY A 174 -3.41 -11.20 -11.52
N ASP A 175 -3.59 -11.51 -10.23
CA ASP A 175 -4.88 -11.38 -9.54
C ASP A 175 -5.11 -9.98 -8.94
N ALA A 176 -4.07 -9.14 -8.91
CA ALA A 176 -4.16 -7.80 -8.33
C ALA A 176 -4.81 -6.81 -9.30
N LEU A 177 -5.73 -5.99 -8.78
CA LEU A 177 -6.27 -4.84 -9.49
C LEU A 177 -5.34 -3.64 -9.29
N VAL A 178 -4.93 -2.99 -10.38
CA VAL A 178 -3.93 -1.92 -10.35
C VAL A 178 -4.25 -0.78 -11.31
N PHE A 179 -3.59 0.37 -11.09
CA PHE A 179 -3.71 1.57 -11.92
C PHE A 179 -2.32 2.13 -12.25
N SER A 180 -2.09 2.53 -13.52
CA SER A 180 -0.78 3.01 -14.02
C SER A 180 -0.83 4.37 -14.73
N ASP A 181 -2.00 4.88 -15.08
CA ASP A 181 -2.14 6.05 -15.95
C ASP A 181 -2.22 7.37 -15.15
N VAL A 182 -1.28 7.55 -14.22
CA VAL A 182 -1.22 8.70 -13.30
C VAL A 182 -1.14 10.01 -14.08
N GLN A 183 -0.35 10.06 -15.18
CA GLN A 183 -0.20 11.24 -16.03
C GLN A 183 -1.53 11.67 -16.65
N ALA A 184 -2.40 10.72 -17.03
CA ALA A 184 -3.71 11.01 -17.57
C ALA A 184 -4.66 11.64 -16.52
N LEU A 185 -4.58 11.20 -15.24
CA LEU A 185 -5.32 11.87 -14.16
C LEU A 185 -4.81 13.28 -13.91
N LEU A 186 -3.49 13.48 -13.92
CA LEU A 186 -2.87 14.79 -13.74
C LEU A 186 -3.20 15.74 -14.89
N ALA A 187 -3.33 15.24 -16.13
CA ALA A 187 -3.75 16.04 -17.28
C ALA A 187 -5.18 16.60 -17.14
N LEU A 188 -6.05 15.96 -16.34
CA LEU A 188 -7.38 16.47 -16.04
C LEU A 188 -7.39 17.54 -14.94
N ALA A 189 -6.31 17.69 -14.19
CA ALA A 189 -6.22 18.66 -13.10
C ALA A 189 -6.09 20.10 -13.66
N LYS A 190 -6.95 21.00 -13.18
CA LYS A 190 -7.01 22.38 -13.62
C LYS A 190 -6.33 23.36 -12.65
N THR A 191 -6.15 22.94 -11.42
CA THR A 191 -5.56 23.75 -10.34
C THR A 191 -4.43 22.99 -9.64
N PRO A 192 -3.51 23.69 -8.97
CA PRO A 192 -2.50 23.05 -8.12
C PRO A 192 -3.09 22.15 -7.03
N ASP A 193 -4.26 22.51 -6.49
CA ASP A 193 -4.93 21.71 -5.46
C ASP A 193 -5.46 20.39 -6.02
N GLU A 194 -5.99 20.39 -7.24
CA GLU A 194 -6.39 19.17 -7.95
C GLU A 194 -5.18 18.27 -8.27
N VAL A 195 -4.04 18.85 -8.64
CA VAL A 195 -2.77 18.10 -8.82
C VAL A 195 -2.35 17.47 -7.49
N ASN A 196 -2.38 18.23 -6.40
CA ASN A 196 -2.06 17.71 -5.07
C ASN A 196 -3.03 16.60 -4.63
N ALA A 197 -4.33 16.75 -4.93
CA ALA A 197 -5.36 15.76 -4.62
C ALA A 197 -5.11 14.44 -5.38
N VAL A 198 -4.76 14.50 -6.67
CA VAL A 198 -4.36 13.30 -7.44
C VAL A 198 -3.17 12.65 -6.77
N PHE A 199 -2.12 13.43 -6.50
CA PHE A 199 -0.87 12.89 -5.97
C PHE A 199 -1.06 12.26 -4.59
N ARG A 200 -1.80 12.91 -3.69
CA ARG A 200 -2.18 12.35 -2.40
C ARG A 200 -2.95 11.04 -2.53
N SER A 201 -3.92 11.00 -3.46
CA SER A 201 -4.75 9.82 -3.67
C SER A 201 -3.95 8.60 -4.15
N ILE A 202 -2.99 8.78 -5.08
CA ILE A 202 -2.19 7.68 -5.62
C ILE A 202 -1.05 7.23 -4.71
N THR A 203 -0.64 8.06 -3.75
CA THR A 203 0.45 7.75 -2.80
C THR A 203 -0.06 7.27 -1.45
N ARG A 204 -1.37 7.28 -1.22
CA ARG A 204 -1.95 6.74 0.01
C ARG A 204 -1.80 5.22 0.06
N VAL A 205 -1.59 4.69 1.25
CA VAL A 205 -1.32 3.27 1.46
C VAL A 205 -2.35 2.65 2.37
N ARG A 206 -2.96 1.55 1.90
CA ARG A 206 -3.87 0.74 2.74
C ARG A 206 -3.10 0.06 3.85
N SER A 207 -3.59 0.16 5.06
CA SER A 207 -3.08 -0.52 6.24
C SER A 207 -4.24 -1.11 7.06
N LEU A 208 -3.92 -1.88 8.09
CA LEU A 208 -4.90 -2.50 8.97
C LEU A 208 -4.75 -1.96 10.38
N ILE A 209 -5.86 -1.60 11.02
CA ILE A 209 -5.97 -1.47 12.48
C ILE A 209 -6.42 -2.83 13.00
N VAL A 210 -5.67 -3.38 13.93
CA VAL A 210 -5.90 -4.71 14.48
C VAL A 210 -6.06 -4.61 15.99
N GLU A 211 -7.20 -5.11 16.51
CA GLU A 211 -7.55 -5.01 17.91
C GLU A 211 -7.81 -6.40 18.52
N LEU A 212 -7.18 -6.66 19.64
CA LEU A 212 -7.45 -7.85 20.45
C LEU A 212 -8.76 -7.69 21.23
N ARG A 213 -9.67 -8.66 21.13
CA ARG A 213 -10.89 -8.73 21.97
C ARG A 213 -10.60 -9.28 23.34
N LEU A 214 -11.16 -8.66 24.36
CA LEU A 214 -11.12 -9.10 25.75
C LEU A 214 -12.53 -9.36 26.28
N PRO A 215 -12.71 -10.24 27.27
CA PRO A 215 -11.68 -11.04 27.94
C PRO A 215 -11.04 -12.09 27.02
N LEU A 216 -9.78 -12.42 27.29
CA LEU A 216 -9.03 -13.40 26.50
C LEU A 216 -9.72 -14.78 26.58
N LYS A 217 -10.01 -15.36 25.41
CA LYS A 217 -10.56 -16.73 25.29
C LYS A 217 -9.48 -17.78 25.00
N ALA A 218 -8.33 -17.37 24.47
CA ALA A 218 -7.19 -18.24 24.23
C ALA A 218 -6.55 -18.71 25.57
N ASP A 219 -5.78 -19.81 25.51
CA ASP A 219 -4.95 -20.22 26.65
C ASP A 219 -3.99 -19.10 27.02
N ARG A 220 -3.97 -18.78 28.32
CA ARG A 220 -3.21 -17.65 28.85
C ARG A 220 -1.71 -17.78 28.63
N GLN A 221 -1.17 -19.00 28.88
CA GLN A 221 0.26 -19.21 28.75
C GLN A 221 0.69 -19.22 27.29
N ALA A 222 -0.08 -19.88 26.42
CA ALA A 222 0.16 -19.87 24.99
C ALA A 222 0.12 -18.43 24.40
N PHE A 223 -0.81 -17.59 24.89
CA PHE A 223 -0.88 -16.17 24.51
C PHE A 223 0.38 -15.39 24.94
N ILE A 224 0.82 -15.59 26.20
CA ILE A 224 2.02 -14.92 26.71
C ILE A 224 3.25 -15.38 25.92
N ASP A 225 3.40 -16.68 25.69
CA ASP A 225 4.54 -17.24 24.96
C ASP A 225 4.59 -16.74 23.50
N TYR A 226 3.43 -16.66 22.85
CA TYR A 226 3.32 -16.16 21.49
C TYR A 226 3.78 -14.70 21.39
N TRP A 227 3.15 -13.80 22.13
CA TRP A 227 3.43 -12.36 22.03
C TRP A 227 4.78 -11.96 22.62
N SER A 228 5.35 -12.75 23.54
CA SER A 228 6.69 -12.48 24.06
C SER A 228 7.79 -12.90 23.09
N ALA A 229 7.55 -13.85 22.20
CA ALA A 229 8.52 -14.42 21.25
C ALA A 229 9.88 -14.74 21.88
N GLY A 230 9.91 -15.07 23.18
CA GLY A 230 11.14 -15.35 23.93
C GLY A 230 12.04 -14.13 24.18
N GLN A 231 11.57 -12.93 23.88
CA GLN A 231 12.32 -11.68 24.10
C GLN A 231 12.11 -11.13 25.51
N THR A 232 13.14 -10.52 26.08
CA THR A 232 13.19 -10.03 27.47
C THR A 232 12.82 -8.55 27.62
N ASP A 233 12.06 -7.96 26.67
CA ASP A 233 11.51 -6.59 26.83
C ASP A 233 10.55 -6.57 28.03
N ALA A 234 11.09 -6.24 29.21
CA ALA A 234 10.37 -6.34 30.47
C ALA A 234 9.10 -5.48 30.55
N PRO A 235 9.07 -4.21 30.05
CA PRO A 235 7.85 -3.41 29.99
C PRO A 235 6.76 -4.06 29.13
N ARG A 236 7.11 -4.57 27.94
CA ARG A 236 6.17 -5.23 27.03
C ARG A 236 5.62 -6.53 27.65
N LEU A 237 6.48 -7.33 28.26
CA LEU A 237 6.07 -8.56 28.94
C LEU A 237 5.13 -8.28 30.13
N ALA A 238 5.38 -7.23 30.90
CA ALA A 238 4.50 -6.82 31.99
C ALA A 238 3.10 -6.43 31.46
N PHE A 239 3.03 -5.70 30.36
CA PHE A 239 1.78 -5.34 29.70
C PHE A 239 1.04 -6.59 29.19
N ILE A 240 1.72 -7.50 28.47
CA ILE A 240 1.15 -8.75 27.97
C ILE A 240 0.53 -9.57 29.11
N LYS A 241 1.24 -9.74 30.22
CA LYS A 241 0.73 -10.44 31.42
C LYS A 241 -0.48 -9.75 32.03
N ALA A 242 -0.47 -8.43 32.13
CA ALA A 242 -1.58 -7.65 32.71
C ALA A 242 -2.86 -7.77 31.89
N ILE A 243 -2.74 -7.73 30.55
CA ILE A 243 -3.89 -7.85 29.63
C ILE A 243 -4.61 -9.19 29.81
N THR A 244 -3.90 -10.29 30.05
CA THR A 244 -4.52 -11.62 30.25
C THR A 244 -5.40 -11.71 31.50
N GLN A 245 -5.32 -10.74 32.40
CA GLN A 245 -6.11 -10.71 33.64
C GLN A 245 -7.38 -9.86 33.50
N ARG A 246 -7.56 -9.15 32.39
CA ARG A 246 -8.75 -8.29 32.16
C ARG A 246 -10.00 -9.15 32.00
N ARG A 247 -11.09 -8.72 32.67
CA ARG A 247 -12.39 -9.41 32.63
C ARG A 247 -13.48 -8.58 31.95
N ALA A 248 -13.30 -7.28 31.85
CA ALA A 248 -14.24 -6.40 31.18
C ALA A 248 -14.13 -6.57 29.66
N ALA A 249 -15.28 -6.56 28.98
CA ALA A 249 -15.33 -6.55 27.52
C ALA A 249 -14.76 -5.22 27.00
N GLN A 250 -13.71 -5.31 26.19
CA GLN A 250 -13.06 -4.17 25.54
C GLN A 250 -12.16 -4.68 24.41
N THR A 251 -11.66 -3.77 23.57
CA THR A 251 -10.62 -4.06 22.59
C THR A 251 -9.31 -3.39 22.98
N VAL A 252 -8.20 -3.93 22.49
CA VAL A 252 -6.85 -3.40 22.71
C VAL A 252 -6.08 -3.49 21.41
N ASP A 253 -5.57 -2.35 20.94
CA ASP A 253 -4.77 -2.27 19.73
C ASP A 253 -3.50 -3.11 19.87
N ILE A 254 -3.23 -3.99 18.87
CA ILE A 254 -2.07 -4.89 18.89
C ILE A 254 -0.74 -4.15 18.80
N THR A 255 -0.72 -2.89 18.43
CA THR A 255 0.51 -2.07 18.43
C THR A 255 1.16 -2.04 19.81
N HIS A 256 0.38 -2.17 20.89
CA HIS A 256 0.90 -2.30 22.24
C HIS A 256 1.71 -3.58 22.49
N PHE A 257 1.54 -4.61 21.65
CA PHE A 257 2.31 -5.86 21.71
C PHE A 257 3.58 -5.82 20.86
N LEU A 258 3.73 -4.81 19.97
CA LEU A 258 4.92 -4.65 19.13
C LEU A 258 6.13 -4.24 19.98
N PRO A 259 7.36 -4.62 19.57
CA PRO A 259 8.58 -4.09 20.13
C PRO A 259 8.66 -2.57 20.01
N SER A 260 9.35 -1.93 20.95
CA SER A 260 9.32 -0.48 21.14
C SER A 260 9.63 0.32 19.88
N LEU A 261 10.63 -0.10 19.10
CA LEU A 261 11.00 0.58 17.85
C LEU A 261 9.84 0.58 16.85
N LEU A 262 9.29 -0.60 16.56
CA LEU A 262 8.24 -0.74 15.53
C LEU A 262 6.89 -0.21 16.01
N ARG A 263 6.62 -0.24 17.31
CA ARG A 263 5.46 0.43 17.90
C ARG A 263 5.45 1.94 17.66
N GLN A 264 6.63 2.58 17.65
CA GLN A 264 6.75 4.01 17.37
C GLN A 264 6.69 4.33 15.86
N ARG A 265 6.98 3.34 15.01
CA ARG A 265 7.07 3.52 13.56
C ARG A 265 5.78 3.13 12.82
N VAL A 266 5.04 2.14 13.29
CA VAL A 266 3.82 1.69 12.63
C VAL A 266 2.83 2.86 12.42
N TYR A 267 2.22 2.92 11.24
CA TYR A 267 1.34 4.00 10.75
C TYR A 267 2.02 5.35 10.55
N THR A 268 3.35 5.43 10.58
CA THR A 268 4.09 6.66 10.30
C THR A 268 4.86 6.56 8.99
N PHE A 269 5.21 7.71 8.45
CA PHE A 269 6.11 7.85 7.31
C PHE A 269 7.53 8.11 7.80
N PRO A 270 8.59 7.79 7.01
CA PRO A 270 9.96 8.11 7.37
C PRO A 270 10.15 9.61 7.60
N GLU A 271 10.92 9.97 8.61
CA GLU A 271 11.30 11.36 8.85
C GLU A 271 12.28 11.84 7.78
N MET A 272 12.21 13.12 7.42
CA MET A 272 13.03 13.72 6.35
C MET A 272 14.54 13.58 6.61
N ASP A 273 14.97 13.66 7.86
CA ASP A 273 16.37 13.59 8.27
C ASP A 273 16.97 12.18 8.10
N LEU A 274 16.14 11.12 8.10
CA LEU A 274 16.59 9.76 7.78
C LEU A 274 17.17 9.70 6.36
N GLY A 275 16.60 10.44 5.41
CA GLY A 275 17.07 10.51 4.01
C GLY A 275 18.36 11.30 3.83
N LEU A 276 18.75 12.15 4.77
CA LEU A 276 20.01 12.89 4.70
C LEU A 276 21.26 12.00 4.77
N LYS A 277 21.10 10.76 5.22
CA LYS A 277 22.12 9.70 5.16
C LYS A 277 22.17 8.97 3.81
N GLY A 278 21.39 9.40 2.82
CA GLY A 278 21.37 8.88 1.45
C GLY A 278 20.45 7.69 1.22
N ARG A 279 19.85 7.09 2.25
CA ARG A 279 18.90 5.96 2.13
C ARG A 279 17.85 6.05 3.22
N PHE A 280 16.58 5.81 2.85
CA PHE A 280 15.52 5.60 3.80
C PHE A 280 15.44 4.13 4.24
N PRO A 281 14.93 3.85 5.45
CA PRO A 281 14.58 2.49 5.85
C PRO A 281 13.68 1.81 4.81
N ASP A 282 13.97 0.54 4.52
CA ASP A 282 13.21 -0.32 3.63
C ASP A 282 12.59 -1.52 4.37
N CYS A 283 12.14 -2.52 3.63
CA CYS A 283 11.59 -3.74 4.19
C CYS A 283 12.63 -4.55 4.98
N HIS A 284 13.87 -4.62 4.50
CA HIS A 284 14.94 -5.39 5.16
C HIS A 284 15.38 -4.71 6.46
N TRP A 285 15.60 -3.40 6.41
CA TRP A 285 15.88 -2.63 7.63
C TRP A 285 14.77 -2.81 8.65
N THR A 286 13.50 -2.76 8.24
CA THR A 286 12.34 -2.92 9.09
C THR A 286 12.29 -4.29 9.74
N SER A 287 12.42 -5.35 8.94
CA SER A 287 12.29 -6.73 9.40
C SER A 287 13.43 -7.16 10.33
N LEU A 288 14.68 -6.79 9.99
CA LEU A 288 15.85 -7.15 10.78
C LEU A 288 16.02 -6.29 12.05
N ASN A 289 15.39 -5.14 12.10
CA ASN A 289 15.32 -4.32 13.31
C ASN A 289 14.10 -4.61 14.18
N PHE A 290 13.26 -5.59 13.85
CA PHE A 290 12.00 -5.80 14.54
C PHE A 290 12.16 -5.89 16.07
N PHE A 291 13.14 -6.65 16.55
CA PHE A 291 13.40 -6.81 18.00
C PHE A 291 14.48 -5.88 18.55
N ASN A 292 15.11 -5.04 17.74
CA ASN A 292 16.14 -4.13 18.21
C ASN A 292 15.52 -2.91 18.92
N LEU A 293 16.02 -2.56 20.09
CA LEU A 293 15.62 -1.32 20.80
C LEU A 293 16.20 -0.08 20.10
N VAL A 294 17.42 -0.20 19.60
CA VAL A 294 18.11 0.82 18.82
C VAL A 294 18.30 0.26 17.42
N PRO A 295 17.85 0.96 16.38
CA PRO A 295 17.97 0.45 15.03
C PRO A 295 19.43 0.35 14.60
N LYS A 296 19.73 -0.69 13.83
CA LYS A 296 21.04 -0.92 13.20
C LYS A 296 20.97 -0.49 11.74
N ASP A 297 21.58 0.65 11.41
CA ASP A 297 21.57 1.22 10.05
C ASP A 297 22.38 0.38 9.04
N VAL A 298 23.17 -0.57 9.50
CA VAL A 298 23.87 -1.54 8.64
C VAL A 298 22.89 -2.30 7.72
N TYR A 299 21.65 -2.48 8.14
CA TYR A 299 20.61 -3.15 7.34
C TYR A 299 20.03 -2.28 6.21
N LEU A 300 20.44 -1.02 6.07
CA LEU A 300 20.22 -0.21 4.87
C LEU A 300 21.05 -0.69 3.68
N ASP A 301 22.12 -1.44 3.93
CA ASP A 301 22.88 -2.14 2.89
C ASP A 301 22.26 -3.52 2.66
N THR A 302 21.69 -3.73 1.48
CA THR A 302 20.98 -4.96 1.11
C THR A 302 21.86 -6.21 1.23
N LYS A 303 23.17 -6.10 0.91
CA LYS A 303 24.10 -7.23 1.00
C LYS A 303 24.34 -7.61 2.47
N LEU A 304 24.62 -6.62 3.33
CA LEU A 304 24.83 -6.85 4.75
C LEU A 304 23.55 -7.33 5.44
N ALA A 305 22.39 -6.84 5.01
CA ALA A 305 21.09 -7.33 5.46
C ALA A 305 20.89 -8.81 5.11
N ALA A 306 21.18 -9.19 3.87
CA ALA A 306 21.09 -10.59 3.43
C ALA A 306 22.09 -11.50 4.20
N GLU A 307 23.35 -11.07 4.37
CA GLU A 307 24.34 -11.80 5.16
C GLU A 307 23.88 -11.99 6.61
N HIS A 308 23.29 -10.96 7.21
CA HIS A 308 22.77 -11.04 8.57
C HIS A 308 21.58 -12.01 8.68
N LEU A 309 20.65 -11.97 7.72
CA LEU A 309 19.51 -12.89 7.67
C LEU A 309 20.00 -14.34 7.57
N LEU A 310 20.91 -14.63 6.65
CA LEU A 310 21.42 -15.99 6.44
C LEU A 310 22.25 -16.53 7.63
N ASN A 311 22.98 -15.68 8.32
CA ASN A 311 23.84 -16.10 9.44
C ASN A 311 23.11 -16.08 10.79
N GLY A 312 22.24 -15.11 11.01
CA GLY A 312 21.55 -14.86 12.30
C GLY A 312 20.21 -15.56 12.44
N TYR A 313 19.66 -16.11 11.37
CA TYR A 313 18.34 -16.73 11.37
C TYR A 313 18.42 -18.18 10.89
N GLU A 314 17.48 -18.99 11.29
CA GLU A 314 17.24 -20.34 10.78
C GLU A 314 16.06 -20.32 9.79
N VAL A 315 16.18 -21.13 8.73
CA VAL A 315 15.09 -21.33 7.77
C VAL A 315 14.00 -22.16 8.42
N ILE A 316 12.77 -21.73 8.27
CA ILE A 316 11.60 -22.40 8.83
C ILE A 316 10.48 -22.52 7.79
N ASP A 317 9.63 -23.53 8.00
CA ASP A 317 8.36 -23.67 7.31
C ASP A 317 7.20 -23.18 8.18
N ALA A 318 6.02 -22.96 7.56
CA ALA A 318 4.80 -22.66 8.30
C ALA A 318 4.43 -23.80 9.28
N PRO A 319 3.82 -23.52 10.43
CA PRO A 319 3.22 -22.23 10.80
C PRO A 319 4.24 -21.25 11.37
N TYR A 320 4.11 -19.98 10.92
CA TYR A 320 4.96 -18.90 11.38
C TYR A 320 4.52 -18.36 12.74
N GLN A 321 5.45 -17.76 13.49
CA GLN A 321 5.24 -17.18 14.80
C GLN A 321 5.50 -15.67 14.79
N PHE A 322 5.04 -15.00 15.85
CA PHE A 322 5.30 -13.57 16.03
C PHE A 322 6.81 -13.25 15.96
N GLY A 323 7.16 -12.38 15.06
CA GLY A 323 8.54 -11.94 14.86
C GLY A 323 9.33 -12.75 13.82
N ASP A 324 8.76 -13.82 13.24
CA ASP A 324 9.39 -14.51 12.11
C ASP A 324 9.45 -13.58 10.90
N VAL A 325 10.57 -13.59 10.20
CA VAL A 325 10.75 -12.81 8.95
C VAL A 325 10.33 -13.67 7.76
N LEU A 326 9.41 -13.16 6.96
CA LEU A 326 8.94 -13.79 5.73
C LEU A 326 9.60 -13.09 4.56
N CYS A 327 10.39 -13.81 3.78
CA CYS A 327 11.09 -13.30 2.61
C CYS A 327 10.44 -13.80 1.32
N PHE A 328 10.05 -12.88 0.46
CA PHE A 328 9.58 -13.17 -0.90
C PHE A 328 10.82 -13.37 -1.78
N MET A 329 10.99 -14.60 -2.29
CA MET A 329 12.13 -15.03 -3.09
C MET A 329 11.69 -15.33 -4.51
N ASP A 330 12.44 -14.88 -5.50
CA ASP A 330 12.28 -15.27 -6.89
C ASP A 330 13.64 -15.55 -7.52
N GLU A 331 13.79 -16.70 -8.18
CA GLU A 331 15.05 -17.13 -8.82
C GLU A 331 16.30 -17.01 -7.92
N GLY A 332 16.12 -17.14 -6.61
CA GLY A 332 17.21 -17.05 -5.62
C GLY A 332 17.45 -15.64 -5.08
N GLU A 333 16.78 -14.63 -5.59
CA GLU A 333 16.85 -13.24 -5.11
C GLU A 333 15.76 -12.95 -4.09
N GLY A 334 16.10 -12.23 -3.02
CA GLY A 334 15.14 -11.69 -2.04
C GLY A 334 14.51 -10.42 -2.57
N LEU A 335 13.22 -10.45 -2.88
CA LEU A 335 12.48 -9.30 -3.40
C LEU A 335 11.99 -8.38 -2.30
N HIS A 336 11.56 -8.97 -1.18
CA HIS A 336 10.91 -8.25 -0.09
C HIS A 336 10.95 -9.06 1.20
N THR A 337 10.89 -8.36 2.34
CA THR A 337 10.71 -8.99 3.65
C THR A 337 9.59 -8.30 4.43
N CYS A 338 8.83 -9.10 5.19
CA CYS A 338 7.87 -8.62 6.18
C CYS A 338 7.98 -9.46 7.45
N VAL A 339 7.34 -9.02 8.52
CA VAL A 339 7.39 -9.72 9.82
C VAL A 339 6.02 -10.26 10.18
N GLN A 340 5.95 -11.55 10.52
CA GLN A 340 4.75 -12.22 10.99
C GLN A 340 4.25 -11.60 12.29
N ILE A 341 2.97 -11.21 12.30
CA ILE A 341 2.30 -10.69 13.51
C ILE A 341 1.31 -11.73 14.08
N ALA A 342 0.32 -12.15 13.29
CA ALA A 342 -0.67 -13.15 13.70
C ALA A 342 -1.47 -13.61 12.47
N ASP A 343 -1.89 -14.88 12.39
CA ASP A 343 -2.67 -15.44 11.27
C ASP A 343 -2.02 -15.08 9.90
N ASP A 344 -2.73 -14.33 9.06
CA ASP A 344 -2.23 -13.79 7.79
C ASP A 344 -1.82 -12.29 7.88
N ILE A 345 -1.64 -11.79 9.09
CA ILE A 345 -1.30 -10.37 9.35
C ILE A 345 0.21 -10.23 9.52
N VAL A 346 0.78 -9.28 8.79
CA VAL A 346 2.22 -8.98 8.81
C VAL A 346 2.47 -7.48 9.00
N LEU A 347 3.65 -7.13 9.53
CA LEU A 347 4.17 -5.78 9.57
C LEU A 347 5.21 -5.62 8.47
N THR A 348 5.12 -4.55 7.70
CA THR A 348 6.01 -4.29 6.57
C THR A 348 6.21 -2.80 6.30
N LYS A 349 7.22 -2.49 5.49
CA LYS A 349 7.40 -1.20 4.81
C LYS A 349 7.70 -1.48 3.34
N ASN A 350 6.84 -1.02 2.45
CA ASN A 350 6.93 -1.34 1.02
C ASN A 350 7.83 -0.36 0.28
N GLY A 351 9.10 -0.73 0.14
CA GLY A 351 10.13 0.08 -0.51
C GLY A 351 10.83 1.08 0.42
N ASP A 352 11.78 1.80 -0.14
CA ASP A 352 12.67 2.77 0.52
C ASP A 352 12.24 4.24 0.32
N SER A 353 11.06 4.47 -0.28
CA SER A 353 10.54 5.81 -0.48
C SER A 353 10.16 6.48 0.83
N ILE A 354 10.32 7.82 0.87
CA ILE A 354 9.80 8.67 1.95
C ILE A 354 8.26 8.61 2.02
N LEU A 355 7.58 8.31 0.91
CA LEU A 355 6.13 8.17 0.83
C LEU A 355 5.64 6.75 1.15
N ALA A 356 6.53 5.83 1.54
CA ALA A 356 6.18 4.48 1.97
C ALA A 356 6.15 4.40 3.49
N PRO A 357 4.98 4.30 4.14
CA PRO A 357 4.86 4.20 5.59
C PRO A 357 5.16 2.78 6.09
N TRP A 358 5.36 2.64 7.40
CA TRP A 358 5.29 1.35 8.07
C TRP A 358 3.83 0.96 8.27
N THR A 359 3.47 -0.23 7.80
CA THR A 359 2.09 -0.70 7.71
C THR A 359 1.90 -2.08 8.33
N ILE A 360 0.69 -2.34 8.80
CA ILE A 360 0.18 -3.68 9.04
C ILE A 360 -0.68 -4.06 7.84
N MET A 361 -0.44 -5.23 7.26
CA MET A 361 -1.10 -5.70 6.03
C MET A 361 -1.50 -7.16 6.14
N GLN A 362 -2.39 -7.62 5.27
CA GLN A 362 -2.56 -9.04 5.04
C GLN A 362 -1.39 -9.57 4.20
N LEU A 363 -0.91 -10.76 4.52
CA LEU A 363 0.18 -11.41 3.77
C LEU A 363 -0.17 -11.57 2.28
N LYS A 364 -1.45 -11.86 1.96
CA LYS A 364 -1.92 -11.93 0.58
C LYS A 364 -1.81 -10.60 -0.18
N ASP A 365 -1.98 -9.46 0.50
CA ASP A 365 -1.84 -8.13 -0.12
C ASP A 365 -0.37 -7.84 -0.43
N VAL A 366 0.55 -8.23 0.49
CA VAL A 366 2.00 -8.16 0.26
C VAL A 366 2.40 -9.09 -0.90
N ASP A 367 1.85 -10.30 -0.93
CA ASP A 367 2.08 -11.26 -2.02
C ASP A 367 1.63 -10.68 -3.38
N SER A 368 0.48 -10.03 -3.43
CA SER A 368 -0.02 -9.37 -4.66
C SER A 368 0.93 -8.30 -5.20
N ILE A 369 1.64 -7.59 -4.31
CA ILE A 369 2.62 -6.55 -4.69
C ILE A 369 3.91 -7.20 -5.22
N TYR A 370 4.43 -8.24 -4.54
CA TYR A 370 5.78 -8.76 -4.76
C TYR A 370 5.84 -10.06 -5.56
N ARG A 371 4.72 -10.73 -5.83
CA ARG A 371 4.69 -11.91 -6.70
C ARG A 371 4.95 -11.50 -8.16
N ARG A 372 6.20 -11.67 -8.59
CA ARG A 372 6.64 -11.31 -9.95
C ARG A 372 6.41 -12.42 -10.96
N SER A 373 6.45 -13.67 -10.51
CA SER A 373 6.37 -14.85 -11.36
C SER A 373 5.69 -16.02 -10.64
N PRO A 374 5.31 -17.09 -11.33
CA PRO A 374 4.84 -18.32 -10.69
C PRO A 374 5.90 -19.00 -9.78
N THR A 375 7.18 -18.68 -9.96
CA THR A 375 8.29 -19.21 -9.14
C THR A 375 8.51 -18.41 -7.86
N THR A 376 7.89 -17.25 -7.71
CA THR A 376 7.96 -16.46 -6.47
C THR A 376 7.39 -17.26 -5.31
N ARG A 377 8.19 -17.45 -4.26
CA ARG A 377 7.82 -18.20 -3.06
C ARG A 377 8.11 -17.39 -1.79
N ILE A 378 7.43 -17.73 -0.70
CA ILE A 378 7.68 -17.16 0.61
C ILE A 378 8.56 -18.15 1.38
N GLN A 379 9.70 -17.66 1.90
CA GLN A 379 10.60 -18.40 2.77
C GLN A 379 10.59 -17.77 4.15
N GLY A 380 10.28 -18.58 5.18
CA GLY A 380 10.30 -18.14 6.58
C GLY A 380 11.70 -18.21 7.18
N TYR A 381 11.99 -17.26 8.07
CA TYR A 381 13.24 -17.16 8.83
C TYR A 381 12.95 -16.80 10.28
N ARG A 382 13.50 -17.55 11.22
CA ARG A 382 13.39 -17.31 12.67
C ARG A 382 14.74 -16.90 13.25
N LEU A 383 14.74 -15.85 14.07
CA LEU A 383 15.95 -15.41 14.77
C LEU A 383 16.50 -16.53 15.65
N LYS A 384 17.77 -16.89 15.48
CA LYS A 384 18.47 -17.85 16.33
C LYS A 384 18.55 -17.33 17.76
N LYS A 385 18.35 -18.22 18.73
CA LYS A 385 18.44 -17.89 20.17
C LYS A 385 19.88 -17.79 20.64
#